data_f33a381e5a46e4d2db66302d40df078e
#
_entry.id   f33a381e5a46e4d2db66302d40df078e
#
_cell.length_a   1.000
_cell.length_b   1.000
_cell.length_c   1.000
_cell.angle_alpha   90.00
_cell.angle_beta   90.00
_cell.angle_gamma   90.00
#
_symmetry.space_group_name_H-M   'P 1'
#
loop_
_entity.id
_entity.type
_entity.pdbx_description
1 polymer ?
#
loop_
_entity_poly.entity_id
_entity_poly.type
_entity_poly.pdbx_seq_one_letter_code
_entity_poly.pdbx_strand_id
1 'polypeptide(L)'
;MHPVQNVDGGSVLQTARNYPIDAATEIQAGAVVKLSAGKVVLAAAAETGGILGVAAEFHSGKEDALNLRANGTQILVCDNPTLIFECPAPTIKAAAGGSATTIVPASGDVDAAAADDAFNNAILVLKEKAANSGNTDAPGTQIVVTDYTKTGTVMTKASGGTPSAGDVYEVYPVIGAAIGGIASLGDKRLGISLKTVGATKIRCVGHDYDRGTIKLMAIGHALT
;
A
#
# COMPACT_ATOMS: atom_id res chain seq x y z
N MET A 1 5.87 5.49 -0.82
CA MET A 1 5.90 5.06 -2.24
C MET A 1 6.97 5.83 -2.97
N HIS A 2 7.52 5.29 -4.04
CA HIS A 2 8.40 6.03 -4.93
C HIS A 2 8.00 5.78 -6.38
N PRO A 3 8.13 6.76 -7.27
CA PRO A 3 7.81 6.59 -8.68
C PRO A 3 8.90 5.73 -9.34
N VAL A 4 8.50 4.78 -10.17
CA VAL A 4 9.44 3.86 -10.84
C VAL A 4 9.34 3.95 -12.36
N GLN A 5 8.17 4.30 -12.91
CA GLN A 5 7.93 4.27 -14.34
C GLN A 5 6.71 5.10 -14.72
N ASN A 6 6.70 5.66 -15.94
CA ASN A 6 5.49 6.07 -16.63
C ASN A 6 4.94 4.92 -17.47
N VAL A 7 3.63 4.86 -17.66
CA VAL A 7 3.00 3.89 -18.57
C VAL A 7 3.57 3.99 -20.00
N ASP A 8 3.91 5.21 -20.41
CA ASP A 8 4.48 5.51 -21.73
C ASP A 8 6.00 5.31 -21.83
N GLY A 9 6.65 4.79 -20.77
CA GLY A 9 8.10 4.58 -20.73
C GLY A 9 8.94 5.85 -20.57
N GLY A 10 8.32 7.01 -20.33
CA GLY A 10 9.00 8.30 -20.14
C GLY A 10 9.74 8.41 -18.79
N SER A 11 10.65 9.39 -18.71
CA SER A 11 11.42 9.64 -17.49
C SER A 11 10.55 10.18 -16.36
N VAL A 12 10.68 9.59 -15.17
CA VAL A 12 9.96 9.99 -13.95
C VAL A 12 10.30 11.43 -13.51
N LEU A 13 11.52 11.88 -13.74
CA LEU A 13 12.00 13.19 -13.30
C LEU A 13 11.33 14.37 -14.00
N GLN A 14 10.69 14.15 -15.15
CA GLN A 14 10.02 15.22 -15.92
C GLN A 14 8.60 15.52 -15.44
N THR A 15 8.11 14.83 -14.43
CA THR A 15 6.69 14.87 -14.03
C THR A 15 6.45 15.45 -12.65
N ALA A 16 7.49 15.87 -11.95
CA ALA A 16 7.33 16.49 -10.64
C ALA A 16 7.10 18.01 -10.79
N ARG A 17 6.10 18.53 -10.07
CA ARG A 17 5.72 19.95 -10.06
C ARG A 17 5.64 20.49 -8.64
N ASN A 18 5.88 21.79 -8.50
CA ASN A 18 5.71 22.49 -7.23
C ASN A 18 4.24 22.84 -6.99
N TYR A 19 3.77 22.54 -5.79
CA TYR A 19 2.41 22.87 -5.34
C TYR A 19 2.44 23.62 -4.03
N PRO A 20 1.46 24.53 -3.81
CA PRO A 20 1.33 25.21 -2.52
C PRO A 20 1.10 24.21 -1.38
N ILE A 21 1.72 24.49 -0.23
CA ILE A 21 1.54 23.75 1.02
C ILE A 21 1.52 24.71 2.19
N ASP A 22 0.84 24.37 3.27
CA ASP A 22 0.97 25.13 4.51
C ASP A 22 2.31 24.84 5.18
N ALA A 23 3.03 25.89 5.59
CA ALA A 23 4.35 25.77 6.20
C ALA A 23 4.38 24.85 7.43
N ALA A 24 3.26 24.73 8.16
CA ALA A 24 3.12 23.87 9.33
C ALA A 24 2.77 22.41 9.00
N THR A 25 2.60 22.03 7.73
CA THR A 25 2.21 20.68 7.33
C THR A 25 3.43 19.79 7.13
N GLU A 26 3.55 18.72 7.91
CA GLU A 26 4.59 17.71 7.70
C GLU A 26 4.15 16.69 6.64
N ILE A 27 4.95 16.51 5.60
CA ILE A 27 4.76 15.48 4.57
C ILE A 27 6.09 14.77 4.31
N GLN A 28 6.10 13.45 4.39
CA GLN A 28 7.26 12.63 4.08
C GLN A 28 7.41 12.44 2.58
N ALA A 29 8.64 12.37 2.09
CA ALA A 29 8.91 11.91 0.74
C ALA A 29 8.29 10.52 0.52
N GLY A 30 7.65 10.30 -0.62
CA GLY A 30 6.93 9.07 -0.91
C GLY A 30 5.49 9.01 -0.37
N ALA A 31 5.02 10.01 0.37
CA ALA A 31 3.65 10.05 0.86
C ALA A 31 2.64 10.34 -0.26
N VAL A 32 1.51 9.65 -0.23
CA VAL A 32 0.38 9.92 -1.13
C VAL A 32 -0.30 11.22 -0.70
N VAL A 33 -0.51 12.12 -1.64
CA VAL A 33 -1.04 13.45 -1.39
C VAL A 33 -2.23 13.79 -2.28
N LYS A 34 -3.04 14.74 -1.81
CA LYS A 34 -4.18 15.31 -2.53
C LYS A 34 -4.18 16.84 -2.42
N LEU A 35 -5.06 17.49 -3.17
CA LEU A 35 -5.35 18.92 -3.01
C LEU A 35 -6.54 19.11 -2.05
N SER A 36 -6.40 20.07 -1.15
CA SER A 36 -7.48 20.59 -0.32
C SER A 36 -7.37 22.11 -0.30
N ALA A 37 -8.42 22.80 -0.73
CA ALA A 37 -8.44 24.26 -0.86
C ALA A 37 -7.20 24.84 -1.63
N GLY A 38 -6.77 24.13 -2.69
CA GLY A 38 -5.62 24.53 -3.51
C GLY A 38 -4.24 24.24 -2.92
N LYS A 39 -4.17 23.62 -1.73
CA LYS A 39 -2.92 23.25 -1.06
C LYS A 39 -2.76 21.74 -0.97
N VAL A 40 -1.53 21.28 -0.96
CA VAL A 40 -1.19 19.87 -0.78
C VAL A 40 -1.39 19.47 0.67
N VAL A 41 -2.08 18.37 0.87
CA VAL A 41 -2.26 17.70 2.16
C VAL A 41 -2.08 16.18 1.99
N LEU A 42 -1.85 15.46 3.09
CA LEU A 42 -1.84 14.00 3.06
C LEU A 42 -3.20 13.45 2.60
N ALA A 43 -3.20 12.44 1.75
CA ALA A 43 -4.41 11.71 1.40
C ALA A 43 -4.96 10.99 2.63
N ALA A 44 -6.29 10.85 2.74
CA ALA A 44 -6.91 10.07 3.79
C ALA A 44 -6.62 8.56 3.61
N ALA A 45 -6.66 7.77 4.68
CA ALA A 45 -6.46 6.32 4.60
C ALA A 45 -7.52 5.66 3.69
N ALA A 46 -8.77 6.10 3.76
CA ALA A 46 -9.87 5.70 2.87
C ALA A 46 -10.19 6.84 1.90
N GLU A 47 -9.22 7.24 1.08
CA GLU A 47 -9.38 8.39 0.19
C GLU A 47 -10.34 8.05 -0.97
N THR A 48 -11.44 8.76 -1.03
CA THR A 48 -12.44 8.67 -2.10
C THR A 48 -12.36 9.82 -3.09
N GLY A 49 -11.65 10.89 -2.74
CA GLY A 49 -11.37 12.03 -3.61
C GLY A 49 -10.24 11.78 -4.60
N GLY A 50 -9.98 12.76 -5.44
CA GLY A 50 -8.87 12.69 -6.38
C GLY A 50 -7.52 12.70 -5.66
N ILE A 51 -6.62 11.79 -6.03
CA ILE A 51 -5.22 11.79 -5.60
C ILE A 51 -4.43 12.69 -6.53
N LEU A 52 -3.63 13.61 -5.97
CA LEU A 52 -2.73 14.45 -6.76
C LEU A 52 -1.52 13.65 -7.23
N GLY A 53 -0.94 12.86 -6.36
CA GLY A 53 0.27 12.10 -6.65
C GLY A 53 1.03 11.69 -5.40
N VAL A 54 2.35 11.64 -5.52
CA VAL A 54 3.26 11.26 -4.44
C VAL A 54 4.28 12.38 -4.22
N ALA A 55 4.47 12.78 -2.97
CA ALA A 55 5.47 13.79 -2.61
C ALA A 55 6.88 13.31 -3.01
N ALA A 56 7.59 14.10 -3.78
CA ALA A 56 8.95 13.80 -4.22
C ALA A 56 10.00 14.20 -3.17
N GLU A 57 9.62 15.04 -2.22
CA GLU A 57 10.51 15.54 -1.18
C GLU A 57 9.83 15.54 0.20
N PHE A 58 10.65 15.68 1.23
CA PHE A 58 10.19 15.86 2.61
C PHE A 58 9.89 17.34 2.89
N HIS A 59 8.74 17.61 3.50
CA HIS A 59 8.38 18.92 4.04
C HIS A 59 8.19 18.80 5.55
N SER A 60 9.01 19.49 6.33
CA SER A 60 9.10 19.26 7.78
C SER A 60 7.92 19.79 8.58
N GLY A 61 7.15 20.73 8.05
CA GLY A 61 6.09 21.40 8.79
C GLY A 61 6.57 22.24 9.98
N LYS A 62 7.88 22.40 10.15
CA LYS A 62 8.49 23.19 11.23
C LYS A 62 9.41 24.23 10.66
N GLU A 63 9.34 25.43 11.20
CA GLU A 63 10.41 26.41 11.01
C GLU A 63 11.63 25.93 11.80
N ASP A 64 12.58 25.35 11.13
CA ASP A 64 13.87 25.02 11.71
C ASP A 64 14.87 26.12 11.34
N ALA A 65 15.30 26.89 12.31
CA ALA A 65 16.27 27.96 12.12
C ALA A 65 17.62 27.47 11.56
N LEU A 66 17.89 26.16 11.61
CA LEU A 66 19.06 25.50 11.04
C LEU A 66 18.77 24.82 9.70
N ASN A 67 17.53 24.77 9.26
CA ASN A 67 17.17 24.18 7.99
C ASN A 67 17.48 25.17 6.86
N LEU A 68 18.60 24.97 6.18
CA LEU A 68 18.99 25.75 4.99
C LEU A 68 18.01 25.63 3.82
N ARG A 69 17.08 24.68 3.87
CA ARG A 69 15.85 24.67 3.08
C ARG A 69 14.75 25.22 3.98
N ALA A 70 14.53 26.54 3.89
CA ALA A 70 13.35 27.14 4.49
C ALA A 70 12.13 26.24 4.21
N ASN A 71 11.28 26.03 5.24
CA ASN A 71 9.97 25.45 5.03
C ASN A 71 9.25 26.29 4.00
N GLY A 72 9.38 25.88 2.74
CA GLY A 72 8.79 26.60 1.64
C GLY A 72 7.27 26.54 1.78
N THR A 73 6.61 27.47 1.18
CA THR A 73 5.16 27.39 0.95
C THR A 73 4.85 26.49 -0.26
N GLN A 74 5.81 25.67 -0.69
CA GLN A 74 5.70 24.78 -1.84
C GLN A 74 6.33 23.42 -1.53
N ILE A 75 5.79 22.38 -2.15
CA ILE A 75 6.28 21.00 -2.10
C ILE A 75 6.31 20.42 -3.51
N LEU A 76 7.36 19.67 -3.82
CA LEU A 76 7.48 18.97 -5.09
C LEU A 76 6.67 17.66 -5.06
N VAL A 77 5.77 17.49 -6.03
CA VAL A 77 4.89 16.32 -6.15
C VAL A 77 5.04 15.69 -7.53
N CYS A 78 5.21 14.39 -7.59
CA CYS A 78 5.08 13.61 -8.81
C CYS A 78 3.59 13.42 -9.10
N ASP A 79 3.04 14.19 -10.03
CA ASP A 79 1.61 14.36 -10.23
C ASP A 79 1.09 13.85 -11.59
N ASN A 80 1.92 13.21 -12.39
CA ASN A 80 1.47 12.65 -13.66
C ASN A 80 0.48 11.49 -13.40
N PRO A 81 -0.75 11.51 -13.95
CA PRO A 81 -1.75 10.46 -13.76
C PRO A 81 -1.33 9.09 -14.29
N THR A 82 -0.34 9.02 -15.17
CA THR A 82 0.20 7.76 -15.72
C THR A 82 1.40 7.22 -14.95
N LEU A 83 1.79 7.87 -13.84
CA LEU A 83 2.91 7.39 -13.02
C LEU A 83 2.59 6.07 -12.33
N ILE A 84 3.54 5.15 -12.41
CA ILE A 84 3.56 3.93 -11.64
C ILE A 84 4.45 4.16 -10.41
N PHE A 85 3.87 3.92 -9.24
CA PHE A 85 4.54 4.00 -7.96
C PHE A 85 4.83 2.59 -7.43
N GLU A 86 5.90 2.43 -6.71
CA GLU A 86 6.26 1.18 -6.05
C GLU A 86 6.21 1.36 -4.52
N CYS A 87 5.69 0.37 -3.83
CA CYS A 87 5.74 0.32 -2.36
C CYS A 87 5.90 -1.13 -1.90
N PRO A 88 6.35 -1.36 -0.66
CA PRO A 88 6.37 -2.70 -0.08
C PRO A 88 4.99 -3.35 -0.13
N ALA A 89 4.93 -4.64 -0.41
CA ALA A 89 3.72 -5.43 -0.27
C ALA A 89 3.27 -5.41 1.19
N PRO A 90 1.96 -5.25 1.47
CA PRO A 90 1.46 -5.35 2.83
C PRO A 90 1.65 -6.76 3.36
N THR A 91 1.82 -6.89 4.68
CA THR A 91 2.00 -8.18 5.32
C THR A 91 0.85 -8.50 6.28
N ILE A 92 0.55 -9.79 6.41
CA ILE A 92 -0.31 -10.34 7.44
C ILE A 92 0.50 -11.36 8.26
N LYS A 93 0.13 -11.53 9.53
CA LYS A 93 0.59 -12.64 10.36
C LYS A 93 -0.49 -13.70 10.43
N ALA A 94 -0.14 -14.96 10.36
CA ALA A 94 -1.08 -16.04 10.63
C ALA A 94 -1.43 -16.08 12.12
N ALA A 95 -2.72 -16.22 12.42
CA ALA A 95 -3.20 -16.59 13.74
C ALA A 95 -3.20 -18.11 13.90
N ALA A 96 -3.46 -18.61 15.10
CA ALA A 96 -3.77 -20.02 15.33
C ALA A 96 -5.09 -20.39 14.62
N GLY A 97 -5.24 -21.67 14.23
CA GLY A 97 -6.47 -22.20 13.64
C GLY A 97 -6.46 -22.29 12.11
N GLY A 98 -5.36 -21.95 11.45
CA GLY A 98 -5.17 -22.27 10.03
C GLY A 98 -5.04 -23.77 9.78
N SER A 99 -5.19 -24.17 8.52
CA SER A 99 -5.07 -25.56 8.06
C SER A 99 -4.26 -25.64 6.76
N ALA A 100 -4.10 -26.83 6.20
CA ALA A 100 -3.49 -27.00 4.88
C ALA A 100 -4.23 -26.22 3.76
N THR A 101 -5.49 -25.88 3.98
CA THR A 101 -6.32 -25.15 3.01
C THR A 101 -6.78 -23.78 3.49
N THR A 102 -6.40 -23.34 4.69
CA THR A 102 -6.84 -22.03 5.22
C THR A 102 -5.72 -21.28 5.93
N ILE A 103 -5.75 -19.97 5.80
CA ILE A 103 -4.95 -19.03 6.60
C ILE A 103 -5.92 -18.13 7.34
N VAL A 104 -5.75 -18.03 8.65
CA VAL A 104 -6.48 -17.08 9.49
C VAL A 104 -5.54 -15.93 9.80
N PRO A 105 -5.75 -14.72 9.25
CA PRO A 105 -4.95 -13.55 9.61
C PRO A 105 -5.09 -13.19 11.09
N ALA A 106 -4.03 -12.68 11.69
CA ALA A 106 -4.08 -12.15 13.05
C ALA A 106 -5.08 -10.98 13.14
N SER A 107 -5.70 -10.85 14.31
CA SER A 107 -6.68 -9.78 14.55
C SER A 107 -6.09 -8.40 14.23
N GLY A 108 -6.79 -7.64 13.42
CA GLY A 108 -6.40 -6.31 12.98
C GLY A 108 -5.37 -6.27 11.84
N ASP A 109 -4.96 -7.40 11.27
CA ASP A 109 -4.10 -7.40 10.07
C ASP A 109 -4.91 -7.20 8.78
N VAL A 110 -6.16 -7.62 8.78
CA VAL A 110 -7.14 -7.37 7.73
C VAL A 110 -8.32 -6.62 8.32
N ASP A 111 -8.93 -5.75 7.54
CA ASP A 111 -10.10 -5.01 7.97
C ASP A 111 -11.30 -5.94 8.18
N ALA A 112 -11.88 -5.93 9.38
CA ALA A 112 -13.09 -6.70 9.70
C ALA A 112 -14.31 -6.30 8.86
N ALA A 113 -14.28 -5.13 8.21
CA ALA A 113 -15.32 -4.68 7.30
C ALA A 113 -15.02 -4.97 5.82
N ALA A 114 -13.87 -5.63 5.51
CA ALA A 114 -13.62 -6.09 4.14
C ALA A 114 -14.80 -6.95 3.65
N ALA A 115 -15.23 -6.76 2.41
CA ALA A 115 -16.31 -7.55 1.83
C ALA A 115 -15.88 -9.02 1.71
N ASP A 116 -16.84 -9.94 1.66
CA ASP A 116 -16.56 -11.29 1.16
C ASP A 116 -15.90 -11.18 -0.22
N ASP A 117 -15.05 -12.12 -0.54
CA ASP A 117 -14.28 -12.20 -1.78
C ASP A 117 -13.21 -11.09 -1.99
N ALA A 118 -13.03 -10.18 -1.04
CA ALA A 118 -12.11 -9.03 -1.18
C ALA A 118 -10.67 -9.41 -1.52
N PHE A 119 -10.25 -10.62 -1.17
CA PHE A 119 -8.90 -11.14 -1.43
C PHE A 119 -8.87 -12.32 -2.41
N ASN A 120 -9.98 -12.64 -3.06
CA ASN A 120 -10.04 -13.73 -4.03
C ASN A 120 -9.05 -13.47 -5.17
N ASN A 121 -8.29 -14.51 -5.53
CA ASN A 121 -7.19 -14.47 -6.50
C ASN A 121 -5.99 -13.59 -6.10
N ALA A 122 -5.94 -13.07 -4.88
CA ALA A 122 -4.71 -12.48 -4.35
C ALA A 122 -3.64 -13.57 -4.19
N ILE A 123 -2.37 -13.18 -4.30
CA ILE A 123 -1.24 -14.07 -4.07
C ILE A 123 -0.65 -13.76 -2.70
N LEU A 124 -0.50 -14.78 -1.87
CA LEU A 124 0.23 -14.72 -0.62
C LEU A 124 1.62 -15.31 -0.86
N VAL A 125 2.65 -14.65 -0.37
CA VAL A 125 4.02 -15.18 -0.38
C VAL A 125 4.47 -15.35 1.06
N LEU A 126 4.81 -16.57 1.46
CA LEU A 126 5.38 -16.81 2.79
C LEU A 126 6.73 -16.09 2.89
N LYS A 127 6.77 -15.05 3.69
CA LYS A 127 7.97 -14.23 3.89
C LYS A 127 8.88 -14.78 4.97
N GLU A 128 8.28 -15.09 6.11
CA GLU A 128 9.01 -15.51 7.30
C GLU A 128 8.20 -16.54 8.07
N LYS A 129 8.87 -17.55 8.60
CA LYS A 129 8.28 -18.55 9.48
C LYS A 129 8.46 -18.14 10.94
N ALA A 130 7.43 -18.31 11.72
CA ALA A 130 7.54 -18.15 13.17
C ALA A 130 8.59 -19.10 13.77
N ALA A 131 9.15 -18.73 14.89
CA ALA A 131 10.00 -19.65 15.65
C ALA A 131 9.19 -20.93 15.99
N ASN A 132 9.76 -22.10 15.70
CA ASN A 132 9.10 -23.41 15.84
C ASN A 132 7.85 -23.59 14.95
N SER A 133 7.76 -22.90 13.82
CA SER A 133 6.68 -23.11 12.86
C SER A 133 6.70 -24.54 12.31
N GLY A 134 5.54 -25.23 12.40
CA GLY A 134 5.30 -26.52 11.76
C GLY A 134 4.91 -26.40 10.28
N ASN A 135 4.86 -25.21 9.73
CA ASN A 135 4.54 -24.97 8.33
C ASN A 135 5.60 -25.63 7.42
N THR A 136 5.16 -26.49 6.50
CA THR A 136 6.05 -27.19 5.57
C THR A 136 6.45 -26.36 4.36
N ASP A 137 5.74 -25.26 4.06
CA ASP A 137 6.09 -24.36 2.97
C ASP A 137 7.44 -23.67 3.25
N ALA A 138 8.24 -23.46 2.23
CA ALA A 138 9.46 -22.67 2.33
C ALA A 138 9.16 -21.16 2.20
N PRO A 139 9.95 -20.27 2.81
CA PRO A 139 9.90 -18.84 2.47
C PRO A 139 10.03 -18.64 0.96
N GLY A 140 9.25 -17.73 0.40
CA GLY A 140 9.11 -17.51 -1.05
C GLY A 140 8.01 -18.34 -1.71
N THR A 141 7.40 -19.32 -1.02
CA THR A 141 6.26 -20.09 -1.57
C THR A 141 5.09 -19.14 -1.86
N GLN A 142 4.62 -19.20 -3.11
CA GLN A 142 3.45 -18.45 -3.56
C GLN A 142 2.18 -19.28 -3.42
N ILE A 143 1.15 -18.68 -2.86
CA ILE A 143 -0.12 -19.32 -2.53
C ILE A 143 -1.24 -18.44 -3.07
N VAL A 144 -2.12 -19.00 -3.89
CA VAL A 144 -3.30 -18.28 -4.40
C VAL A 144 -4.43 -18.39 -3.37
N VAL A 145 -5.03 -17.27 -3.02
CA VAL A 145 -6.27 -17.21 -2.25
C VAL A 145 -7.43 -17.55 -3.20
N THR A 146 -8.09 -18.66 -2.96
CA THR A 146 -9.23 -19.12 -3.77
C THR A 146 -10.55 -18.55 -3.30
N ASP A 147 -10.62 -18.22 -2.00
CA ASP A 147 -11.81 -17.63 -1.39
C ASP A 147 -11.42 -16.84 -0.14
N TYR A 148 -12.13 -15.76 0.12
CA TYR A 148 -12.03 -15.00 1.36
C TYR A 148 -13.40 -14.86 2.00
N THR A 149 -13.53 -15.38 3.21
CA THR A 149 -14.75 -15.28 3.99
C THR A 149 -14.59 -14.22 5.08
N LYS A 150 -15.41 -13.18 5.04
CA LYS A 150 -15.44 -12.10 6.03
C LYS A 150 -15.73 -12.63 7.44
N THR A 151 -16.69 -13.54 7.56
CA THR A 151 -17.01 -14.19 8.84
C THR A 151 -15.84 -15.05 9.30
N GLY A 152 -15.19 -14.63 10.39
CA GLY A 152 -13.99 -15.27 10.89
C GLY A 152 -12.69 -14.84 10.22
N THR A 153 -12.76 -13.97 9.21
CA THR A 153 -11.58 -13.42 8.50
C THR A 153 -10.67 -14.57 8.01
N VAL A 154 -11.19 -15.44 7.15
CA VAL A 154 -10.49 -16.64 6.68
C VAL A 154 -10.14 -16.50 5.21
N MET A 155 -8.88 -16.76 4.86
CA MET A 155 -8.40 -16.89 3.49
C MET A 155 -8.27 -18.38 3.16
N THR A 156 -9.06 -18.87 2.21
CA THR A 156 -8.97 -20.23 1.70
C THR A 156 -7.91 -20.30 0.60
N LYS A 157 -7.08 -21.31 0.62
CA LYS A 157 -6.02 -21.57 -0.35
C LYS A 157 -6.16 -22.94 -0.98
N ALA A 158 -5.71 -23.07 -2.23
CA ALA A 158 -5.83 -24.34 -2.96
C ALA A 158 -5.02 -25.48 -2.33
N SER A 159 -3.83 -25.18 -1.79
CA SER A 159 -2.92 -26.16 -1.18
C SER A 159 -1.82 -25.46 -0.39
N GLY A 160 -0.97 -26.21 0.27
CA GLY A 160 0.23 -25.75 0.96
C GLY A 160 0.34 -26.28 2.38
N GLY A 161 1.40 -25.89 3.06
CA GLY A 161 1.64 -26.24 4.47
C GLY A 161 0.61 -25.61 5.39
N THR A 162 0.40 -26.21 6.56
CA THR A 162 -0.45 -25.63 7.61
C THR A 162 0.26 -24.42 8.23
N PRO A 163 -0.32 -23.21 8.16
CA PRO A 163 0.27 -22.05 8.78
C PRO A 163 0.39 -22.20 10.29
N SER A 164 1.50 -21.75 10.84
CA SER A 164 1.67 -21.63 12.29
C SER A 164 1.43 -20.19 12.73
N ALA A 165 0.93 -20.01 13.94
CA ALA A 165 0.75 -18.67 14.51
C ALA A 165 2.05 -17.88 14.48
N GLY A 166 2.01 -16.68 13.91
CA GLY A 166 3.17 -15.82 13.75
C GLY A 166 3.91 -15.96 12.41
N ASP A 167 3.58 -16.93 11.55
CA ASP A 167 4.08 -16.95 10.17
C ASP A 167 3.65 -15.68 9.46
N VAL A 168 4.57 -15.05 8.71
CA VAL A 168 4.34 -13.78 8.02
C VAL A 168 4.19 -14.02 6.53
N TYR A 169 3.13 -13.49 5.97
CA TYR A 169 2.85 -13.53 4.52
C TYR A 169 2.79 -12.12 3.95
N GLU A 170 3.44 -11.91 2.82
CA GLU A 170 3.20 -10.75 1.96
C GLU A 170 1.93 -10.98 1.14
N VAL A 171 1.13 -9.94 0.97
CA VAL A 171 -0.14 -9.99 0.23
C VAL A 171 -0.02 -9.18 -1.04
N TYR A 172 -0.22 -9.84 -2.16
CA TYR A 172 -0.18 -9.24 -3.50
C TYR A 172 -1.61 -9.19 -4.06
N PRO A 173 -2.24 -8.01 -4.11
CA PRO A 173 -3.59 -7.84 -4.65
C PRO A 173 -3.65 -8.23 -6.12
N VAL A 174 -4.83 -8.57 -6.61
CA VAL A 174 -5.05 -8.87 -8.03
C VAL A 174 -4.65 -7.66 -8.90
N ILE A 175 -3.91 -7.91 -9.98
CA ILE A 175 -3.57 -6.86 -10.95
C ILE A 175 -4.86 -6.31 -11.57
N GLY A 176 -5.02 -4.99 -11.57
CA GLY A 176 -6.22 -4.29 -12.02
C GLY A 176 -7.23 -4.00 -10.91
N ALA A 177 -7.18 -4.70 -9.77
CA ALA A 177 -8.06 -4.45 -8.66
C ALA A 177 -7.76 -3.10 -7.96
N ALA A 178 -8.83 -2.43 -7.53
CA ALA A 178 -8.70 -1.27 -6.66
C ALA A 178 -8.18 -1.71 -5.28
N ILE A 179 -7.28 -0.92 -4.71
CA ILE A 179 -6.73 -1.16 -3.38
C ILE A 179 -7.71 -0.64 -2.33
N GLY A 180 -7.96 -1.42 -1.28
CA GLY A 180 -8.90 -1.08 -0.22
C GLY A 180 -8.52 0.13 0.63
N GLY A 181 -7.23 0.46 0.73
CA GLY A 181 -6.80 1.60 1.54
C GLY A 181 -5.35 2.00 1.30
N ILE A 182 -4.99 3.19 1.75
CA ILE A 182 -3.61 3.70 1.75
C ILE A 182 -3.03 3.44 3.14
N ALA A 183 -1.95 2.66 3.20
CA ALA A 183 -1.28 2.39 4.45
C ALA A 183 -0.57 3.62 4.97
N SER A 184 -0.65 3.70 6.25
CA SER A 184 0.16 4.59 7.01
C SER A 184 1.21 3.80 7.80
N LEU A 185 2.46 3.93 7.43
CA LEU A 185 3.54 3.65 8.34
C LEU A 185 3.66 4.88 9.26
N GLY A 186 3.00 4.85 10.43
CA GLY A 186 2.96 6.00 11.35
C GLY A 186 2.28 7.24 10.75
N ASP A 187 1.10 7.09 10.17
CA ASP A 187 0.29 8.14 9.53
C ASP A 187 0.93 8.91 8.34
N LYS A 188 1.95 8.35 7.72
CA LYS A 188 2.72 9.03 6.66
C LYS A 188 2.31 8.69 5.23
N ARG A 189 1.33 7.84 5.03
CA ARG A 189 0.77 7.45 3.71
C ARG A 189 1.82 6.92 2.72
N LEU A 190 2.75 6.09 3.22
CA LEU A 190 3.90 5.60 2.44
C LEU A 190 3.66 4.25 1.73
N GLY A 191 2.50 3.65 1.88
CA GLY A 191 2.20 2.32 1.34
C GLY A 191 0.71 2.09 1.16
N ILE A 192 0.29 0.82 1.11
CA ILE A 192 -1.12 0.40 1.11
C ILE A 192 -1.45 -0.34 2.39
N SER A 193 -2.73 -0.39 2.74
CA SER A 193 -3.24 -1.06 3.93
C SER A 193 -4.31 -2.09 3.56
N LEU A 194 -4.26 -3.22 4.22
CA LEU A 194 -5.36 -4.18 4.25
C LEU A 194 -6.34 -3.89 5.40
N LYS A 195 -6.01 -2.91 6.26
CA LYS A 195 -6.74 -2.57 7.49
C LYS A 195 -7.80 -1.48 7.30
N THR A 196 -7.95 -0.95 6.09
CA THR A 196 -8.88 0.15 5.82
C THR A 196 -9.80 -0.24 4.67
N VAL A 197 -11.10 -0.19 4.91
CA VAL A 197 -12.13 -0.35 3.88
C VAL A 197 -12.37 1.00 3.21
N GLY A 198 -12.55 0.97 1.92
CA GLY A 198 -12.95 2.13 1.14
C GLY A 198 -12.46 2.03 -0.30
N ALA A 199 -13.22 2.61 -1.21
CA ALA A 199 -12.82 2.72 -2.60
C ALA A 199 -11.68 3.73 -2.72
N THR A 200 -10.45 3.27 -2.59
CA THR A 200 -9.32 4.15 -2.88
C THR A 200 -9.21 4.38 -4.38
N LYS A 201 -8.66 5.52 -4.72
CA LYS A 201 -8.38 5.89 -6.11
C LYS A 201 -7.01 5.36 -6.58
N ILE A 202 -6.62 4.18 -6.10
CA ILE A 202 -5.37 3.50 -6.45
C ILE A 202 -5.68 2.07 -6.86
N ARG A 203 -5.02 1.56 -7.90
CA ARG A 203 -5.10 0.16 -8.31
C ARG A 203 -3.71 -0.47 -8.41
N CYS A 204 -3.65 -1.78 -8.21
CA CYS A 204 -2.47 -2.58 -8.47
C CYS A 204 -2.27 -2.75 -9.98
N VAL A 205 -1.06 -2.51 -10.47
CA VAL A 205 -0.70 -2.68 -11.89
C VAL A 205 0.45 -3.66 -12.09
N GLY A 206 1.04 -4.17 -11.02
CA GLY A 206 2.09 -5.18 -11.10
C GLY A 206 2.64 -5.60 -9.75
N HIS A 207 3.42 -6.67 -9.76
CA HIS A 207 4.08 -7.26 -8.60
C HIS A 207 5.57 -7.44 -8.89
N ASP A 208 6.37 -7.37 -7.84
CA ASP A 208 7.76 -7.80 -7.84
C ASP A 208 7.98 -8.66 -6.57
N TYR A 209 7.88 -9.97 -6.76
CA TYR A 209 7.97 -10.94 -5.65
C TYR A 209 9.38 -11.02 -5.08
N ASP A 210 10.42 -10.84 -5.91
CA ASP A 210 11.82 -10.91 -5.47
C ASP A 210 12.17 -9.73 -4.56
N ARG A 211 11.58 -8.57 -4.82
CA ARG A 211 11.79 -7.35 -4.03
C ARG A 211 10.75 -7.16 -2.93
N GLY A 212 9.71 -8.00 -2.88
CA GLY A 212 8.62 -7.84 -1.93
C GLY A 212 7.84 -6.55 -2.13
N THR A 213 7.62 -6.13 -3.40
CA THR A 213 6.98 -4.86 -3.71
C THR A 213 5.80 -5.02 -4.67
N ILE A 214 4.91 -4.04 -4.65
CA ILE A 214 3.79 -3.92 -5.57
C ILE A 214 3.87 -2.60 -6.32
N LYS A 215 3.41 -2.62 -7.57
CA LYS A 215 3.31 -1.45 -8.44
C LYS A 215 1.88 -0.94 -8.47
N LEU A 216 1.72 0.36 -8.28
CA LEU A 216 0.44 1.03 -8.09
C LEU A 216 0.30 2.20 -9.07
N MET A 217 -0.94 2.49 -9.47
CA MET A 217 -1.29 3.65 -10.29
C MET A 217 -2.54 4.34 -9.72
N ALA A 218 -2.59 5.66 -9.79
CA ALA A 218 -3.78 6.42 -9.41
C ALA A 218 -4.93 6.18 -10.41
N ILE A 219 -6.17 6.07 -9.88
CA ILE A 219 -7.40 5.93 -10.66
C ILE A 219 -8.28 7.15 -10.38
N GLY A 220 -8.18 8.20 -10.98
CA GLY A 220 -8.90 9.44 -10.65
C GLY A 220 -7.93 10.42 -10.05
N HIS A 221 -7.28 11.10 -10.95
CA HIS A 221 -6.33 12.14 -10.62
C HIS A 221 -7.06 13.43 -10.25
N ALA A 222 -6.52 14.20 -9.31
CA ALA A 222 -7.17 15.43 -8.82
C ALA A 222 -7.25 16.56 -9.87
N LEU A 223 -6.50 16.43 -10.96
CA LEU A 223 -6.49 17.42 -12.07
C LEU A 223 -7.27 16.95 -13.31
N THR A 224 -7.91 15.80 -13.26
CA THR A 224 -8.86 15.30 -14.27
C THR A 224 -10.27 15.38 -13.70
#